data_a9307efddb4b11fa29eeb7c268c53c0c
#
_entry.id   a9307efddb4b11fa29eeb7c268c53c0c
#
_cell.length_a   1.000
_cell.length_b   1.000
_cell.length_c   1.000
_cell.angle_alpha   90.00
_cell.angle_beta   90.00
_cell.angle_gamma   90.00
#
_symmetry.space_group_name_H-M   'P 1'
#
loop_
_entity.id
_entity.type
_entity.pdbx_description
1 polymer ?
#
loop_
_entity_poly.entity_id
_entity_poly.type
_entity_poly.pdbx_seq_one_letter_code
_entity_poly.pdbx_strand_id
1 'polypeptide(L)'
;MDEVVVIGYGTQRKGDVTSSVASVKADNFVKGAVKDVGQLIQGKVAGLAITNPNGDPTGSTQIRLRGTNTIGGANTAPLVLIDGIPGELGTVAPEDVESVDVLKDGSAAAIYGTRGTNGVILITTKQAKGVDINQVEYNGYVSTSLIAKKLDMLNADEFRTLYPDQDHGADTDWIDEISRTPISHVHNLSLMGGNSKD
;
A
#
# COMPACT_ATOMS: atom_id res chain seq x y z
N MET A 1 25.46 -13.20 5.39
CA MET A 1 24.42 -13.93 4.63
C MET A 1 24.20 -13.17 3.33
N ASP A 2 24.41 -13.84 2.20
CA ASP A 2 24.21 -13.24 0.90
C ASP A 2 22.71 -13.04 0.68
N GLU A 3 22.25 -11.80 0.68
CA GLU A 3 20.85 -11.45 0.44
C GLU A 3 20.55 -11.66 -1.05
N VAL A 4 19.60 -12.53 -1.34
CA VAL A 4 19.19 -12.87 -2.71
C VAL A 4 17.97 -12.02 -3.05
N VAL A 5 18.00 -11.35 -4.20
CA VAL A 5 16.91 -10.53 -4.73
C VAL A 5 16.31 -11.23 -5.94
N VAL A 6 15.00 -11.30 -5.99
CA VAL A 6 14.28 -11.81 -7.18
C VAL A 6 14.28 -10.74 -8.25
N ILE A 7 14.77 -11.06 -9.44
CA ILE A 7 14.70 -10.23 -10.64
C ILE A 7 14.00 -11.03 -11.73
N GLY A 8 13.09 -10.41 -12.44
CA GLY A 8 12.20 -10.86 -13.52
C GLY A 8 12.32 -12.25 -14.12
N TYR A 9 13.49 -12.82 -14.24
CA TYR A 9 13.73 -14.16 -14.80
C TYR A 9 14.66 -15.01 -13.92
N GLY A 10 14.77 -14.69 -12.62
CA GLY A 10 15.60 -15.50 -11.72
C GLY A 10 15.96 -14.77 -10.44
N THR A 11 16.79 -15.38 -9.64
CA THR A 11 17.32 -14.83 -8.39
C THR A 11 18.78 -14.45 -8.58
N GLN A 12 19.17 -13.24 -8.19
CA GLN A 12 20.57 -12.80 -8.14
C GLN A 12 20.94 -12.34 -6.74
N ARG A 13 22.24 -12.41 -6.43
CA ARG A 13 22.76 -11.86 -5.18
C ARG A 13 22.67 -10.34 -5.24
N LYS A 14 22.26 -9.70 -4.16
CA LYS A 14 22.12 -8.23 -4.06
C LYS A 14 23.39 -7.47 -4.45
N GLY A 15 24.57 -8.06 -4.19
CA GLY A 15 25.86 -7.50 -4.58
C GLY A 15 26.15 -7.52 -6.08
N ASP A 16 25.50 -8.41 -6.82
CA ASP A 16 25.69 -8.57 -8.27
C ASP A 16 24.72 -7.73 -9.09
N VAL A 17 23.70 -7.16 -8.42
CA VAL A 17 22.73 -6.28 -9.05
C VAL A 17 23.29 -4.87 -9.07
N THR A 18 23.71 -4.40 -10.24
CA THR A 18 24.24 -3.04 -10.45
C THR A 18 23.18 -1.93 -10.33
N SER A 19 21.92 -2.30 -10.16
CA SER A 19 20.78 -1.38 -10.01
C SER A 19 20.49 -1.05 -8.56
N SER A 20 19.94 0.16 -8.33
CA SER A 20 19.46 0.58 -7.01
C SER A 20 18.18 -0.17 -6.66
N VAL A 21 18.32 -1.34 -6.06
CA VAL A 21 17.19 -2.15 -5.54
C VAL A 21 17.04 -1.90 -4.05
N ALA A 22 15.82 -1.58 -3.63
CA ALA A 22 15.45 -1.53 -2.23
C ALA A 22 14.52 -2.69 -1.91
N SER A 23 14.94 -3.56 -0.99
CA SER A 23 14.17 -4.71 -0.53
C SER A 23 13.60 -4.45 0.85
N VAL A 24 12.31 -4.72 1.04
CA VAL A 24 11.63 -4.64 2.33
C VAL A 24 10.99 -6.00 2.61
N LYS A 25 11.42 -6.65 3.67
CA LYS A 25 10.90 -7.96 4.11
C LYS A 25 9.79 -7.78 5.13
N ALA A 26 8.99 -8.82 5.34
CA ALA A 26 7.85 -8.84 6.25
C ALA A 26 8.17 -8.31 7.66
N ASP A 27 9.36 -8.60 8.20
CA ASP A 27 9.79 -8.12 9.52
C ASP A 27 9.88 -6.58 9.61
N ASN A 28 10.12 -5.93 8.47
CA ASN A 28 10.29 -4.50 8.35
C ASN A 28 9.03 -3.77 7.86
N PHE A 29 7.94 -4.46 7.63
CA PHE A 29 6.69 -3.86 7.20
C PHE A 29 6.09 -2.94 8.27
N VAL A 30 5.31 -1.97 7.82
CA VAL A 30 4.51 -1.12 8.72
C VAL A 30 3.47 -2.00 9.39
N LYS A 31 3.49 -2.01 10.73
CA LYS A 31 2.52 -2.77 11.53
C LYS A 31 1.29 -1.92 11.81
N GLY A 32 0.11 -2.50 11.68
CA GLY A 32 -1.15 -1.82 11.95
C GLY A 32 -2.26 -2.25 10.98
N ALA A 33 -3.34 -1.50 10.97
CA ALA A 33 -4.44 -1.69 10.03
C ALA A 33 -4.03 -1.19 8.63
N VAL A 34 -3.33 -2.03 7.90
CA VAL A 34 -2.83 -1.77 6.55
C VAL A 34 -3.85 -2.32 5.55
N LYS A 35 -4.21 -1.55 4.53
CA LYS A 35 -5.24 -1.92 3.55
C LYS A 35 -4.69 -2.49 2.26
N ASP A 36 -3.54 -2.01 1.85
CA ASP A 36 -2.88 -2.45 0.63
C ASP A 36 -1.37 -2.59 0.83
N VAL A 37 -0.74 -3.31 -0.08
CA VAL A 37 0.70 -3.61 -0.03
C VAL A 37 1.55 -2.33 -0.07
N GLY A 38 1.07 -1.25 -0.71
CA GLY A 38 1.78 0.02 -0.72
C GLY A 38 2.00 0.56 0.69
N GLN A 39 0.99 0.51 1.54
CA GLN A 39 1.08 0.99 2.91
C GLN A 39 2.09 0.20 3.75
N LEU A 40 2.31 -1.10 3.48
CA LEU A 40 3.33 -1.91 4.18
C LEU A 40 4.74 -1.30 4.08
N ILE A 41 5.05 -0.70 2.94
CA ILE A 41 6.38 -0.18 2.63
C ILE A 41 6.46 1.34 2.73
N GLN A 42 5.40 2.00 3.21
CA GLN A 42 5.36 3.46 3.34
C GLN A 42 6.48 3.95 4.27
N GLY A 43 7.27 4.91 3.77
CA GLY A 43 8.41 5.47 4.50
C GLY A 43 9.63 4.53 4.64
N LYS A 44 9.60 3.32 4.08
CA LYS A 44 10.71 2.35 4.16
C LYS A 44 11.66 2.42 2.97
N VAL A 45 11.21 2.97 1.85
CA VAL A 45 11.99 3.03 0.60
C VAL A 45 12.24 4.49 0.22
N ALA A 46 13.51 4.88 0.19
CA ALA A 46 13.89 6.23 -0.21
C ALA A 46 13.51 6.50 -1.68
N GLY A 47 12.89 7.65 -1.95
CA GLY A 47 12.42 8.06 -3.28
C GLY A 47 11.08 7.45 -3.69
N LEU A 48 10.45 6.64 -2.84
CA LEU A 48 9.10 6.13 -3.04
C LEU A 48 8.11 6.97 -2.24
N ALA A 49 7.24 7.68 -2.94
CA ALA A 49 6.15 8.44 -2.34
C ALA A 49 4.86 7.62 -2.41
N ILE A 50 4.27 7.36 -1.26
CA ILE A 50 3.03 6.62 -1.11
C ILE A 50 2.04 7.55 -0.43
N THR A 51 0.97 7.88 -1.13
CA THR A 51 -0.03 8.85 -0.67
C THR A 51 -1.44 8.31 -0.84
N ASN A 52 -2.30 8.67 0.09
CA ASN A 52 -3.74 8.53 -0.06
C ASN A 52 -4.32 9.95 -0.29
N PRO A 53 -4.57 10.35 -1.56
CA PRO A 53 -4.81 11.75 -1.90
C PRO A 53 -6.08 12.32 -1.30
N ASN A 54 -7.08 11.49 -1.03
CA ASN A 54 -8.40 11.96 -0.59
C ASN A 54 -8.61 11.89 0.92
N GLY A 55 -7.62 11.36 1.68
CA GLY A 55 -7.83 11.07 3.10
C GLY A 55 -8.93 10.04 3.36
N ASP A 56 -9.54 9.50 2.32
CA ASP A 56 -10.57 8.48 2.40
C ASP A 56 -9.95 7.16 2.90
N PRO A 57 -10.42 6.65 4.03
CA PRO A 57 -9.95 5.37 4.53
C PRO A 57 -10.19 4.21 3.55
N THR A 58 -11.07 4.32 2.58
CA THR A 58 -11.35 3.30 1.55
C THR A 58 -10.67 3.58 0.21
N GLY A 59 -10.05 4.75 0.07
CA GLY A 59 -9.40 5.18 -1.15
C GLY A 59 -8.17 4.34 -1.52
N SER A 60 -7.90 4.23 -2.81
CA SER A 60 -6.71 3.55 -3.32
C SER A 60 -5.45 4.36 -3.06
N THR A 61 -4.38 3.66 -2.73
CA THR A 61 -3.06 4.25 -2.53
C THR A 61 -2.43 4.62 -3.87
N GLN A 62 -1.93 5.85 -3.97
CA GLN A 62 -1.13 6.29 -5.11
C GLN A 62 0.35 6.14 -4.80
N ILE A 63 1.07 5.52 -5.74
CA ILE A 63 2.50 5.32 -5.64
C ILE A 63 3.21 6.08 -6.74
N ARG A 64 4.27 6.81 -6.35
CA ARG A 64 5.17 7.51 -7.28
C ARG A 64 6.61 7.23 -6.87
N LEU A 65 7.44 6.89 -7.85
CA LEU A 65 8.85 6.65 -7.66
C LEU A 65 9.65 7.78 -8.29
N ARG A 66 10.48 8.47 -7.47
CA ARG A 66 11.33 9.60 -7.90
C ARG A 66 10.59 10.78 -8.56
N GLY A 67 9.32 10.97 -8.23
CA GLY A 67 8.50 12.07 -8.76
C GLY A 67 7.83 11.76 -10.08
N THR A 68 7.45 12.81 -10.82
CA THR A 68 6.78 12.71 -12.13
C THR A 68 7.80 12.94 -13.23
N ASN A 69 8.00 11.94 -14.09
CA ASN A 69 8.98 11.98 -15.18
C ASN A 69 8.35 12.33 -16.53
N THR A 70 7.05 12.64 -16.59
CA THR A 70 6.33 12.87 -17.84
C THR A 70 5.65 14.23 -17.85
N ILE A 71 5.74 14.89 -19.01
CA ILE A 71 5.00 16.11 -19.33
C ILE A 71 3.74 15.67 -20.07
N GLY A 72 2.55 16.10 -19.61
CA GLY A 72 1.30 15.87 -20.35
C GLY A 72 0.40 14.73 -19.86
N GLY A 73 0.48 14.35 -18.58
CA GLY A 73 -0.54 13.48 -17.96
C GLY A 73 -0.44 11.98 -18.25
N ALA A 74 0.67 11.52 -18.81
CA ALA A 74 0.91 10.10 -18.97
C ALA A 74 1.01 9.39 -17.60
N ASN A 75 0.71 8.09 -17.55
CA ASN A 75 0.79 7.28 -16.34
C ASN A 75 2.20 7.31 -15.76
N THR A 76 2.35 7.82 -14.53
CA THR A 76 3.61 7.93 -13.80
C THR A 76 3.75 6.85 -12.73
N ALA A 77 2.79 5.94 -12.61
CA ALA A 77 2.85 4.85 -11.65
C ALA A 77 3.93 3.83 -12.05
N PRO A 78 4.65 3.27 -11.09
CA PRO A 78 5.57 2.16 -11.34
C PRO A 78 4.79 0.91 -11.78
N LEU A 79 5.47 0.03 -12.51
CA LEU A 79 4.93 -1.28 -12.85
C LEU A 79 4.89 -2.16 -11.60
N VAL A 80 3.74 -2.72 -11.29
CA VAL A 80 3.59 -3.67 -10.18
C VAL A 80 3.58 -5.08 -10.74
N LEU A 81 4.39 -5.95 -10.16
CA LEU A 81 4.45 -7.38 -10.49
C LEU A 81 4.22 -8.18 -9.20
N ILE A 82 3.31 -9.13 -9.27
CA ILE A 82 2.98 -10.06 -8.19
C ILE A 82 3.45 -11.44 -8.65
N ASP A 83 4.43 -11.99 -7.96
CA ASP A 83 5.10 -13.25 -8.35
C ASP A 83 5.51 -13.30 -9.84
N GLY A 84 5.95 -12.14 -10.37
CA GLY A 84 6.37 -11.98 -11.77
C GLY A 84 5.25 -11.65 -12.76
N ILE A 85 4.00 -11.62 -12.33
CA ILE A 85 2.82 -11.32 -13.17
C ILE A 85 2.39 -9.87 -12.95
N PRO A 86 2.13 -9.08 -14.00
CA PRO A 86 1.60 -7.72 -13.85
C PRO A 86 0.25 -7.73 -13.12
N GLY A 87 0.13 -6.90 -12.08
CA GLY A 87 -1.07 -6.81 -11.26
C GLY A 87 -1.20 -5.45 -10.57
N GLU A 88 -2.17 -5.34 -9.69
CA GLU A 88 -2.44 -4.15 -8.89
C GLU A 88 -2.21 -4.42 -7.40
N LEU A 89 -1.81 -3.38 -6.64
CA LEU A 89 -1.51 -3.52 -5.20
C LEU A 89 -2.67 -4.03 -4.36
N GLY A 90 -3.90 -3.70 -4.75
CA GLY A 90 -5.11 -4.10 -4.04
C GLY A 90 -5.55 -5.54 -4.28
N THR A 91 -4.88 -6.28 -5.19
CA THR A 91 -5.25 -7.67 -5.49
C THR A 91 -4.63 -8.69 -4.54
N VAL A 92 -3.62 -8.29 -3.77
CA VAL A 92 -2.94 -9.15 -2.79
C VAL A 92 -3.23 -8.66 -1.38
N ALA A 93 -3.61 -9.57 -0.51
CA ALA A 93 -3.75 -9.26 0.91
C ALA A 93 -2.37 -8.92 1.51
N PRO A 94 -2.25 -7.84 2.28
CA PRO A 94 -0.98 -7.45 2.88
C PRO A 94 -0.33 -8.56 3.73
N GLU A 95 -1.16 -9.40 4.35
CA GLU A 95 -0.75 -10.51 5.20
C GLU A 95 -0.07 -11.65 4.43
N ASP A 96 -0.36 -11.77 3.12
CA ASP A 96 0.19 -12.81 2.26
C ASP A 96 1.52 -12.42 1.62
N VAL A 97 2.02 -11.20 1.88
CA VAL A 97 3.27 -10.71 1.32
C VAL A 97 4.47 -11.18 2.14
N GLU A 98 5.47 -11.77 1.47
CA GLU A 98 6.76 -12.13 2.04
C GLU A 98 7.77 -10.98 1.95
N SER A 99 7.90 -10.38 0.74
CA SER A 99 8.81 -9.26 0.48
C SER A 99 8.31 -8.36 -0.63
N VAL A 100 8.78 -7.12 -0.59
CA VAL A 100 8.57 -6.14 -1.67
C VAL A 100 9.92 -5.59 -2.09
N ASP A 101 10.27 -5.77 -3.35
CA ASP A 101 11.49 -5.27 -3.95
C ASP A 101 11.16 -4.11 -4.91
N VAL A 102 11.85 -2.98 -4.73
CA VAL A 102 11.63 -1.78 -5.55
C VAL A 102 12.86 -1.51 -6.40
N LEU A 103 12.71 -1.69 -7.71
CA LEU A 103 13.74 -1.38 -8.71
C LEU A 103 13.56 0.07 -9.15
N LYS A 104 14.51 0.92 -8.78
CA LYS A 104 14.39 2.38 -8.93
C LYS A 104 14.95 2.95 -10.23
N ASP A 105 15.78 2.18 -10.92
CA ASP A 105 16.58 2.69 -12.05
C ASP A 105 16.15 2.12 -13.40
N GLY A 106 16.74 2.67 -14.47
CA GLY A 106 16.55 2.22 -15.84
C GLY A 106 16.93 0.76 -16.10
N SER A 107 17.62 0.09 -15.17
CA SER A 107 17.85 -1.35 -15.21
C SER A 107 16.53 -2.15 -15.15
N ALA A 108 15.50 -1.61 -14.48
CA ALA A 108 14.15 -2.16 -14.53
C ALA A 108 13.58 -2.08 -15.95
N ALA A 109 13.87 -0.99 -16.70
CA ALA A 109 13.46 -0.85 -18.10
C ALA A 109 14.16 -1.85 -19.02
N ALA A 110 15.41 -2.25 -18.69
CA ALA A 110 16.13 -3.27 -19.46
C ALA A 110 15.48 -4.67 -19.37
N ILE A 111 14.84 -4.97 -18.24
CA ILE A 111 14.19 -6.26 -18.01
C ILE A 111 12.73 -6.24 -18.47
N TYR A 112 12.01 -5.15 -18.16
CA TYR A 112 10.56 -5.05 -18.36
C TYR A 112 10.15 -4.11 -19.50
N GLY A 113 11.13 -3.62 -20.28
CA GLY A 113 10.91 -2.72 -21.40
C GLY A 113 10.40 -1.36 -20.96
N THR A 114 9.66 -0.69 -21.84
CA THR A 114 9.13 0.66 -21.61
C THR A 114 8.17 0.76 -20.42
N ARG A 115 7.55 -0.34 -20.00
CA ARG A 115 6.69 -0.39 -18.81
C ARG A 115 7.46 -0.18 -17.51
N GLY A 116 8.75 -0.55 -17.48
CA GLY A 116 9.63 -0.39 -16.32
C GLY A 116 10.26 1.00 -16.19
N THR A 117 9.99 1.94 -17.10
CA THR A 117 10.64 3.28 -17.11
C THR A 117 10.37 4.08 -15.83
N ASN A 118 9.18 3.93 -15.24
CA ASN A 118 8.81 4.60 -14.00
C ASN A 118 9.21 3.79 -12.74
N GLY A 119 10.06 2.76 -12.91
CA GLY A 119 10.42 1.79 -11.90
C GLY A 119 9.47 0.59 -11.83
N VAL A 120 9.91 -0.42 -11.08
CA VAL A 120 9.15 -1.67 -10.91
C VAL A 120 9.07 -2.01 -9.43
N ILE A 121 7.90 -2.42 -9.00
CA ILE A 121 7.62 -2.96 -7.66
C ILE A 121 7.34 -4.45 -7.82
N LEU A 122 8.22 -5.29 -7.27
CA LEU A 122 8.06 -6.73 -7.24
C LEU A 122 7.50 -7.13 -5.89
N ILE A 123 6.37 -7.77 -5.88
CA ILE A 123 5.73 -8.33 -4.69
C ILE A 123 5.91 -9.84 -4.76
N THR A 124 6.56 -10.38 -3.73
CA THR A 124 6.69 -11.83 -3.56
C THR A 124 5.72 -12.27 -2.48
N THR A 125 4.86 -13.22 -2.79
CA THR A 125 3.91 -13.77 -1.84
C THR A 125 4.54 -14.89 -1.02
N LYS A 126 3.98 -15.14 0.16
CA LYS A 126 4.38 -16.24 1.03
C LYS A 126 4.12 -17.57 0.33
N GLN A 127 5.11 -18.43 0.34
CA GLN A 127 5.01 -19.78 -0.21
C GLN A 127 5.33 -20.82 0.87
N ALA A 128 4.74 -21.99 0.77
CA ALA A 128 5.10 -23.10 1.63
C ALA A 128 6.56 -23.49 1.39
N LYS A 129 7.40 -23.37 2.43
CA LYS A 129 8.84 -23.73 2.36
C LYS A 129 9.04 -25.09 3.04
N GLY A 130 9.23 -26.13 2.23
CA GLY A 130 9.56 -27.46 2.72
C GLY A 130 8.76 -28.57 2.03
N VAL A 131 9.13 -29.80 2.38
CA VAL A 131 8.52 -31.02 1.83
C VAL A 131 7.42 -31.47 2.78
N ASP A 132 6.25 -31.80 2.25
CA ASP A 132 5.09 -32.32 2.98
C ASP A 132 4.62 -31.42 4.14
N ILE A 133 4.63 -30.09 3.93
CA ILE A 133 4.16 -29.13 4.91
C ILE A 133 2.70 -28.76 4.62
N ASN A 134 1.86 -28.87 5.64
CA ASN A 134 0.55 -28.27 5.69
C ASN A 134 0.55 -27.22 6.80
N GLN A 135 0.51 -25.95 6.43
CA GLN A 135 0.50 -24.85 7.37
C GLN A 135 -0.83 -24.09 7.26
N VAL A 136 -1.41 -23.84 8.42
CA VAL A 136 -2.61 -22.99 8.56
C VAL A 136 -2.17 -21.76 9.33
N GLU A 137 -2.35 -20.59 8.72
CA GLU A 137 -2.08 -19.30 9.35
C GLU A 137 -3.39 -18.50 9.44
N TYR A 138 -3.69 -18.01 10.63
CA TYR A 138 -4.81 -17.12 10.87
C TYR A 138 -4.31 -15.79 11.41
N ASN A 139 -4.66 -14.72 10.70
CA ASN A 139 -4.38 -13.34 11.08
C ASN A 139 -5.70 -12.58 11.20
N GLY A 140 -5.87 -11.85 12.30
CA GLY A 140 -7.05 -11.04 12.47
C GLY A 140 -6.78 -9.79 13.31
N TYR A 141 -7.45 -8.69 12.97
CA TYR A 141 -7.41 -7.48 13.77
C TYR A 141 -8.74 -6.73 13.71
N VAL A 142 -8.95 -5.91 14.73
CA VAL A 142 -10.06 -4.97 14.81
C VAL A 142 -9.48 -3.57 14.85
N SER A 143 -10.05 -2.67 14.06
CA SER A 143 -9.60 -1.28 14.01
C SER A 143 -10.78 -0.32 14.03
N THR A 144 -10.53 0.89 14.54
CA THR A 144 -11.45 2.01 14.46
C THR A 144 -10.74 3.22 13.88
N SER A 145 -11.46 4.05 13.13
CA SER A 145 -10.92 5.27 12.54
C SER A 145 -11.66 6.46 13.11
N LEU A 146 -10.92 7.47 13.54
CA LEU A 146 -11.45 8.72 14.04
C LEU A 146 -11.05 9.85 13.09
N ILE A 147 -11.94 10.84 12.96
CA ILE A 147 -11.62 12.08 12.26
C ILE A 147 -10.62 12.85 13.12
N ALA A 148 -9.37 12.96 12.67
CA ALA A 148 -8.31 13.61 13.41
C ALA A 148 -8.50 15.13 13.53
N LYS A 149 -9.11 15.76 12.52
CA LYS A 149 -9.40 17.19 12.49
C LYS A 149 -10.68 17.43 11.69
N LYS A 150 -11.66 18.03 12.33
CA LYS A 150 -12.86 18.57 11.67
C LYS A 150 -12.58 19.99 11.17
N LEU A 151 -13.31 20.41 10.15
CA LEU A 151 -13.34 21.82 9.76
C LEU A 151 -13.92 22.62 10.90
N ASP A 152 -13.30 23.76 11.21
CA ASP A 152 -13.83 24.71 12.18
C ASP A 152 -14.90 25.53 11.48
N MET A 153 -16.15 25.22 11.76
CA MET A 153 -17.34 25.86 11.20
C MET A 153 -18.09 26.56 12.32
N LEU A 154 -18.77 27.64 11.95
CA LEU A 154 -19.65 28.34 12.91
C LEU A 154 -20.68 27.38 13.48
N ASN A 155 -20.80 27.35 14.78
CA ASN A 155 -21.92 26.70 15.43
C ASN A 155 -23.18 27.57 15.33
N ALA A 156 -24.37 27.02 15.70
CA ALA A 156 -25.65 27.73 15.56
C ALA A 156 -25.67 29.05 16.36
N ASP A 157 -25.07 29.09 17.55
CA ASP A 157 -25.06 30.30 18.39
C ASP A 157 -24.11 31.38 17.83
N GLU A 158 -22.97 30.97 17.28
CA GLU A 158 -22.05 31.89 16.60
C GLU A 158 -22.69 32.44 15.33
N PHE A 159 -23.40 31.58 14.56
CA PHE A 159 -24.10 32.00 13.35
C PHE A 159 -25.22 32.99 13.67
N ARG A 160 -26.02 32.77 14.70
CA ARG A 160 -27.07 33.70 15.17
C ARG A 160 -26.49 35.05 15.58
N THR A 161 -25.31 35.03 16.20
CA THR A 161 -24.64 36.26 16.64
C THR A 161 -24.12 37.06 15.46
N LEU A 162 -23.59 36.42 14.43
CA LEU A 162 -23.00 37.08 13.26
C LEU A 162 -24.03 37.43 12.18
N TYR A 163 -25.08 36.61 12.05
CA TYR A 163 -26.06 36.72 10.99
C TYR A 163 -27.51 36.58 11.50
N PRO A 164 -27.94 37.47 12.39
CA PRO A 164 -29.27 37.36 13.04
C PRO A 164 -30.44 37.37 12.05
N ASP A 165 -30.29 38.12 10.95
CA ASP A 165 -31.33 38.24 9.90
C ASP A 165 -31.47 36.99 9.02
N GLN A 166 -30.53 36.07 9.10
CA GLN A 166 -30.50 34.84 8.29
C GLN A 166 -30.75 33.58 9.14
N ASP A 167 -31.00 33.75 10.44
CA ASP A 167 -31.30 32.65 11.32
C ASP A 167 -32.75 32.17 11.10
N HIS A 168 -32.88 30.92 10.71
CA HIS A 168 -34.18 30.25 10.58
C HIS A 168 -34.46 29.26 11.71
N GLY A 169 -33.70 29.34 12.81
CA GLY A 169 -33.89 28.53 14.00
C GLY A 169 -33.37 27.09 13.94
N ALA A 170 -32.54 26.76 12.94
CA ALA A 170 -31.90 25.46 12.86
C ALA A 170 -30.71 25.37 13.84
N ASP A 171 -30.55 24.20 14.47
CA ASP A 171 -29.49 23.92 15.46
C ASP A 171 -28.84 22.56 15.20
N THR A 172 -28.74 22.15 13.94
CA THR A 172 -28.21 20.85 13.55
C THR A 172 -26.73 20.93 13.26
N ASP A 173 -25.91 20.17 13.98
CA ASP A 173 -24.50 19.94 13.61
C ASP A 173 -24.44 18.92 12.48
N TRP A 174 -24.41 19.41 11.24
CA TRP A 174 -24.35 18.57 10.06
C TRP A 174 -23.08 17.71 9.98
N ILE A 175 -21.96 18.17 10.55
CA ILE A 175 -20.73 17.37 10.55
C ILE A 175 -20.89 16.16 11.46
N ASP A 176 -21.55 16.32 12.59
CA ASP A 176 -21.81 15.23 13.52
C ASP A 176 -22.83 14.24 12.96
N GLU A 177 -23.91 14.75 12.35
CA GLU A 177 -24.95 13.93 11.74
C GLU A 177 -24.44 13.06 10.56
N ILE A 178 -23.54 13.57 9.74
CA ILE A 178 -22.96 12.82 8.61
C ILE A 178 -21.72 11.99 8.97
N SER A 179 -21.18 12.20 10.18
CA SER A 179 -19.98 11.50 10.63
C SER A 179 -20.33 10.30 11.50
N ARG A 180 -19.56 9.25 11.35
CA ARG A 180 -19.64 8.09 12.24
C ARG A 180 -18.26 7.52 12.52
N THR A 181 -18.09 6.92 13.66
CA THR A 181 -16.89 6.15 14.00
C THR A 181 -17.05 4.72 13.48
N PRO A 182 -16.38 4.34 12.39
CA PRO A 182 -16.47 2.99 11.87
C PRO A 182 -15.66 2.02 12.73
N ILE A 183 -16.15 0.80 12.85
CA ILE A 183 -15.42 -0.35 13.37
C ILE A 183 -15.19 -1.28 12.18
N SER A 184 -13.92 -1.58 11.92
CA SER A 184 -13.51 -2.54 10.89
C SER A 184 -12.86 -3.75 11.55
N HIS A 185 -13.19 -4.94 11.07
CA HIS A 185 -12.52 -6.17 11.46
C HIS A 185 -12.09 -6.92 10.20
N VAL A 186 -10.88 -7.43 10.26
CA VAL A 186 -10.27 -8.20 9.18
C VAL A 186 -9.90 -9.57 9.73
N HIS A 187 -10.26 -10.59 8.98
CA HIS A 187 -9.92 -11.97 9.27
C HIS A 187 -9.32 -12.58 8.01
N ASN A 188 -8.08 -13.02 8.10
CA ASN A 188 -7.38 -13.70 7.03
C ASN A 188 -7.03 -15.12 7.48
N LEU A 189 -7.39 -16.11 6.68
CA LEU A 189 -7.07 -17.52 6.87
C LEU A 189 -6.29 -18.01 5.65
N SER A 190 -5.02 -18.28 5.83
CA SER A 190 -4.14 -18.79 4.78
C SER A 190 -3.85 -20.28 5.01
N LEU A 191 -4.02 -21.06 3.96
CA LEU A 191 -3.70 -22.48 3.91
C LEU A 191 -2.56 -22.67 2.93
N MET A 192 -1.42 -23.12 3.41
CA MET A 192 -0.25 -23.36 2.59
C MET A 192 0.12 -24.86 2.65
N GLY A 193 0.30 -25.46 1.49
CA GLY A 193 0.72 -26.84 1.39
C GLY A 193 1.73 -27.02 0.27
N GLY A 194 2.71 -27.90 0.46
CA GLY A 194 3.72 -28.26 -0.53
C GLY A 194 4.02 -29.74 -0.47
N ASN A 195 4.23 -30.37 -1.66
CA ASN A 195 4.62 -31.75 -1.80
C ASN A 195 6.00 -31.83 -2.47
N SER A 196 6.78 -32.83 -2.15
CA SER A 196 8.16 -33.07 -2.66
C SER A 196 8.27 -33.36 -4.14
N LYS A 197 7.17 -33.31 -4.90
CA LYS A 197 7.12 -33.67 -6.32
C LYS A 197 7.09 -32.48 -7.28
N ASP A 198 7.13 -31.25 -6.80
CA ASP A 198 7.14 -30.04 -7.63
C ASP A 198 8.46 -29.27 -7.51
#